data_55bc3208ef13012f8665625bdf4fa674
#
_entry.id   55bc3208ef13012f8665625bdf4fa674
#
_cell.length_a   1.000
_cell.length_b   1.000
_cell.length_c   1.000
_cell.angle_alpha   90.00
_cell.angle_beta   90.00
_cell.angle_gamma   90.00
#
_symmetry.space_group_name_H-M   'P 1'
#
loop_
_entity.id
_entity.type
_entity.pdbx_description
1 polymer ?
#
loop_
_entity_poly.entity_id
_entity_poly.type
_entity_poly.pdbx_seq_one_letter_code
_entity_poly.pdbx_strand_id
1 'polypeptide(L)'
;MWREKERRKPAITRKKKLPDWERPAWFDGTSINEALFCEEFLREHQILFANRAFFTPDGRLTDDLPLRGEIYEKLKCCAVNNIPRKINNILEVLKLEAQVGDFPPQADRIHLANGTLFLDGRFTEGRPQIVRNRLPVAYRPDAPEPNRWLHFLDDLLYPEDIPTLQEFIGYCLIPSNKGQRMMVIKGNGGEGKTQIGTTLESIFGTNMKDGSIGKISENRFARADLEHILLCVDDDMKMEALKQTNYIKSIVTAQGKMDLERKGTQSYQGWMFARLLAFSN
;
A
#
# COMPACT_ATOMS: atom_id res chain seq x y z
N MET A 1 -30.65 11.63 47.93
CA MET A 1 -30.14 13.00 47.79
C MET A 1 -28.81 12.90 47.02
N TRP A 2 -28.90 12.86 45.69
CA TRP A 2 -27.75 12.73 44.79
C TRP A 2 -27.38 14.13 44.30
N ARG A 3 -26.17 14.63 44.65
CA ARG A 3 -25.65 15.90 44.15
C ARG A 3 -25.06 15.67 42.77
N GLU A 4 -25.68 16.21 41.73
CA GLU A 4 -25.09 16.36 40.40
C GLU A 4 -23.82 17.20 40.49
N LYS A 5 -22.67 16.57 40.19
CA LYS A 5 -21.43 17.29 39.89
C LYS A 5 -21.52 17.81 38.44
N GLU A 6 -21.79 19.09 38.32
CA GLU A 6 -21.60 19.79 37.04
C GLU A 6 -20.18 19.54 36.49
N ARG A 7 -20.09 18.78 35.41
CA ARG A 7 -18.85 18.68 34.65
C ARG A 7 -18.63 20.02 33.94
N ARG A 8 -17.76 20.88 34.47
CA ARG A 8 -17.27 22.06 33.76
C ARG A 8 -16.65 21.62 32.44
N LYS A 9 -17.26 22.01 31.31
CA LYS A 9 -16.66 21.87 29.97
C LYS A 9 -15.34 22.61 29.99
N PRO A 10 -14.23 22.02 29.46
CA PRO A 10 -12.97 22.74 29.38
C PRO A 10 -13.17 24.00 28.55
N ALA A 11 -12.68 25.12 29.04
CA ALA A 11 -12.75 26.39 28.34
C ALA A 11 -12.01 26.25 27.00
N ILE A 12 -12.72 26.53 25.89
CA ILE A 12 -12.14 26.60 24.57
C ILE A 12 -11.19 27.79 24.59
N THR A 13 -9.90 27.53 24.80
CA THR A 13 -8.86 28.56 24.72
C THR A 13 -8.84 29.08 23.29
N ARG A 14 -9.30 30.29 23.07
CA ARG A 14 -9.15 31.00 21.77
C ARG A 14 -7.65 31.01 21.44
N LYS A 15 -7.23 30.26 20.43
CA LYS A 15 -5.85 30.29 19.93
C LYS A 15 -5.52 31.75 19.58
N LYS A 16 -4.40 32.29 20.15
CA LYS A 16 -3.88 33.59 19.78
C LYS A 16 -3.59 33.58 18.28
N LYS A 17 -4.06 34.62 17.56
CA LYS A 17 -3.63 34.84 16.17
C LYS A 17 -2.12 34.99 16.13
N LEU A 18 -1.45 34.26 15.23
CA LEU A 18 -0.03 34.45 14.98
C LEU A 18 0.24 35.92 14.61
N PRO A 19 1.29 36.54 15.18
CA PRO A 19 1.76 37.86 14.72
C PRO A 19 2.14 37.81 13.24
N ASP A 20 2.07 38.92 12.53
CA ASP A 20 2.28 38.96 11.08
C ASP A 20 3.62 38.38 10.63
N TRP A 21 4.68 38.57 11.43
CA TRP A 21 6.06 38.08 11.17
C TRP A 21 6.26 36.57 11.43
N GLU A 22 5.31 35.92 12.11
CA GLU A 22 5.33 34.47 12.34
C GLU A 22 4.40 33.70 11.40
N ARG A 23 3.70 34.41 10.49
CA ARG A 23 2.79 33.77 9.56
C ARG A 23 3.56 33.10 8.43
N PRO A 24 3.17 31.85 8.09
CA PRO A 24 3.68 31.22 6.88
C PRO A 24 3.30 32.03 5.63
N ALA A 25 4.13 31.99 4.60
CA ALA A 25 3.91 32.75 3.34
C ALA A 25 2.56 32.40 2.65
N TRP A 26 2.05 31.20 2.90
CA TRP A 26 0.77 30.72 2.34
C TRP A 26 -0.47 31.20 3.12
N PHE A 27 -0.31 31.96 4.24
CA PHE A 27 -1.44 32.42 5.08
C PHE A 27 -1.39 33.93 5.29
N ASP A 28 -2.38 34.67 4.75
CA ASP A 28 -2.48 36.14 4.86
C ASP A 28 -3.14 36.65 6.17
N GLY A 29 -3.49 35.71 7.08
CA GLY A 29 -4.21 36.01 8.33
C GLY A 29 -5.71 35.75 8.27
N THR A 30 -6.25 35.52 7.08
CA THR A 30 -7.70 35.24 6.83
C THR A 30 -7.88 34.06 5.88
N SER A 31 -7.10 33.99 4.83
CA SER A 31 -7.20 32.96 3.78
C SER A 31 -5.89 32.20 3.61
N ILE A 32 -6.00 31.06 2.96
CA ILE A 32 -4.87 30.18 2.60
C ILE A 32 -4.69 30.30 1.09
N ASN A 33 -3.44 30.48 0.66
CA ASN A 33 -3.03 30.24 -0.70
C ASN A 33 -2.61 28.76 -0.80
N GLU A 34 -3.49 27.93 -1.37
CA GLU A 34 -3.30 26.49 -1.45
C GLU A 34 -2.06 26.12 -2.30
N ALA A 35 -1.74 26.87 -3.36
CA ALA A 35 -0.57 26.60 -4.19
C ALA A 35 0.74 26.83 -3.41
N LEU A 36 0.88 27.98 -2.74
CA LEU A 36 2.04 28.25 -1.90
C LEU A 36 2.17 27.26 -0.74
N PHE A 37 1.03 26.83 -0.15
CA PHE A 37 1.03 25.78 0.86
C PHE A 37 1.60 24.48 0.30
N CYS A 38 1.12 24.03 -0.85
CA CYS A 38 1.59 22.80 -1.49
C CYS A 38 3.06 22.88 -1.90
N GLU A 39 3.51 24.02 -2.41
CA GLU A 39 4.92 24.24 -2.75
C GLU A 39 5.84 24.07 -1.51
N GLU A 40 5.48 24.69 -0.36
CA GLU A 40 6.22 24.53 0.89
C GLU A 40 6.13 23.08 1.39
N PHE A 41 4.93 22.49 1.35
CA PHE A 41 4.70 21.12 1.81
C PHE A 41 5.54 20.10 1.03
N LEU A 42 5.64 20.25 -0.30
CA LEU A 42 6.46 19.37 -1.16
C LEU A 42 7.97 19.56 -0.98
N ARG A 43 8.43 20.71 -0.49
CA ARG A 43 9.84 20.89 -0.12
C ARG A 43 10.20 20.12 1.15
N GLU A 44 9.26 19.99 2.07
CA GLU A 44 9.47 19.27 3.34
C GLU A 44 9.21 17.76 3.21
N HIS A 45 8.33 17.37 2.31
CA HIS A 45 7.87 16.00 2.12
C HIS A 45 8.16 15.53 0.70
N GLN A 46 8.87 14.41 0.59
CA GLN A 46 9.05 13.73 -0.68
C GLN A 46 7.79 12.98 -1.06
N ILE A 47 6.97 13.56 -1.91
CA ILE A 47 5.69 13.02 -2.33
C ILE A 47 5.55 13.16 -3.85
N LEU A 48 5.03 12.14 -4.51
CA LEU A 48 4.54 12.24 -5.88
C LEU A 48 3.13 11.66 -5.99
N PHE A 49 2.39 12.11 -6.97
CA PHE A 49 1.08 11.59 -7.33
C PHE A 49 1.12 11.00 -8.74
N ALA A 50 0.79 9.73 -8.85
CA ALA A 50 0.75 9.02 -10.12
C ALA A 50 -0.28 7.89 -10.05
N ASN A 51 -0.87 7.52 -11.17
CA ASN A 51 -1.76 6.37 -11.25
C ASN A 51 -2.81 6.35 -10.12
N ARG A 52 -3.39 7.53 -9.80
CA ARG A 52 -4.44 7.75 -8.78
C ARG A 52 -4.01 7.49 -7.33
N ALA A 53 -2.73 7.45 -7.03
CA ALA A 53 -2.21 7.23 -5.68
C ALA A 53 -1.07 8.20 -5.37
N PHE A 54 -0.92 8.51 -4.09
CA PHE A 54 0.26 9.17 -3.58
C PHE A 54 1.35 8.15 -3.24
N PHE A 55 2.58 8.51 -3.52
CA PHE A 55 3.78 7.72 -3.22
C PHE A 55 4.76 8.57 -2.43
N THR A 56 5.40 7.91 -1.46
CA THR A 56 6.43 8.47 -0.59
C THR A 56 7.67 7.56 -0.64
N PRO A 57 8.76 7.91 0.04
CA PRO A 57 9.90 7.00 0.18
C PRO A 57 9.55 5.65 0.82
N ASP A 58 8.44 5.57 1.56
CA ASP A 58 7.95 4.31 2.15
C ASP A 58 7.09 3.47 1.20
N GLY A 59 6.83 3.98 0.01
CA GLY A 59 5.99 3.34 -1.00
C GLY A 59 4.64 4.04 -1.17
N ARG A 60 3.67 3.30 -1.69
CA ARG A 60 2.32 3.82 -1.93
C ARG A 60 1.56 4.07 -0.62
N LEU A 61 0.92 5.22 -0.52
CA LEU A 61 -0.07 5.44 0.53
C LEU A 61 -1.36 4.66 0.21
N THR A 62 -1.87 3.93 1.18
CA THR A 62 -3.12 3.16 1.03
C THR A 62 -4.35 4.06 0.93
N ASP A 63 -4.29 5.20 1.61
CA ASP A 63 -5.29 6.27 1.58
C ASP A 63 -4.61 7.64 1.80
N ASP A 64 -5.39 8.72 1.80
CA ASP A 64 -4.89 10.09 2.02
C ASP A 64 -4.94 10.55 3.48
N LEU A 65 -5.29 9.65 4.41
CA LEU A 65 -5.44 10.00 5.83
C LEU A 65 -4.15 10.50 6.50
N PRO A 66 -2.96 9.91 6.23
CA PRO A 66 -1.71 10.45 6.74
C PRO A 66 -1.46 11.89 6.28
N LEU A 67 -1.64 12.17 4.99
CA LEU A 67 -1.46 13.53 4.44
C LEU A 67 -2.46 14.52 5.03
N ARG A 68 -3.71 14.10 5.23
CA ARG A 68 -4.73 14.91 5.92
C ARG A 68 -4.29 15.28 7.33
N GLY A 69 -3.69 14.34 8.04
CA GLY A 69 -3.15 14.57 9.38
C GLY A 69 -2.05 15.61 9.38
N GLU A 70 -1.06 15.48 8.50
CA GLU A 70 0.06 16.41 8.38
C GLU A 70 -0.38 17.82 7.94
N ILE A 71 -1.28 17.90 6.95
CA ILE A 71 -1.90 19.17 6.53
C ILE A 71 -2.65 19.81 7.70
N TYR A 72 -3.41 19.02 8.45
CA TYR A 72 -4.14 19.51 9.62
C TYR A 72 -3.19 20.06 10.68
N GLU A 73 -2.08 19.37 11.00
CA GLU A 73 -1.09 19.84 11.96
C GLU A 73 -0.48 21.20 11.54
N LYS A 74 -0.16 21.37 10.25
CA LYS A 74 0.32 22.66 9.73
C LYS A 74 -0.74 23.77 9.83
N LEU A 75 -2.02 23.45 9.57
CA LEU A 75 -3.10 24.43 9.65
C LEU A 75 -3.47 24.84 11.08
N LYS A 76 -3.14 24.04 12.09
CA LYS A 76 -3.46 24.32 13.51
C LYS A 76 -2.87 25.63 14.03
N CYS A 77 -1.72 26.04 13.53
CA CYS A 77 -1.07 27.28 13.96
C CYS A 77 -1.85 28.53 13.46
N CYS A 78 -2.64 28.37 12.42
CA CYS A 78 -3.40 29.45 11.82
C CYS A 78 -4.87 29.40 12.29
N ALA A 79 -5.45 30.57 12.58
CA ALA A 79 -6.88 30.65 12.97
C ALA A 79 -7.79 30.53 11.73
N VAL A 80 -7.79 29.36 11.11
CA VAL A 80 -8.54 29.11 9.87
C VAL A 80 -9.92 28.53 10.21
N ASN A 81 -10.96 29.06 9.58
CA ASN A 81 -12.29 28.49 9.63
C ASN A 81 -12.45 27.38 8.59
N ASN A 82 -13.36 26.44 8.87
CA ASN A 82 -13.76 25.40 7.91
C ASN A 82 -12.60 24.48 7.47
N ILE A 83 -11.77 24.06 8.42
CA ILE A 83 -10.57 23.23 8.20
C ILE A 83 -10.83 22.01 7.31
N PRO A 84 -11.90 21.20 7.46
CA PRO A 84 -12.11 20.03 6.60
C PRO A 84 -12.20 20.38 5.11
N ARG A 85 -12.86 21.49 4.76
CA ARG A 85 -12.92 21.96 3.37
C ARG A 85 -11.56 22.43 2.87
N LYS A 86 -10.78 23.12 3.73
CA LYS A 86 -9.43 23.57 3.38
C LYS A 86 -8.49 22.41 3.11
N ILE A 87 -8.53 21.36 3.95
CA ILE A 87 -7.75 20.13 3.73
C ILE A 87 -8.12 19.50 2.38
N ASN A 88 -9.41 19.41 2.04
CA ASN A 88 -9.84 18.88 0.74
C ASN A 88 -9.28 19.72 -0.42
N ASN A 89 -9.39 21.05 -0.36
CA ASN A 89 -8.86 21.93 -1.39
C ASN A 89 -7.34 21.74 -1.55
N ILE A 90 -6.59 21.75 -0.44
CA ILE A 90 -5.14 21.52 -0.45
C ILE A 90 -4.79 20.17 -1.07
N LEU A 91 -5.51 19.10 -0.72
CA LEU A 91 -5.26 17.78 -1.30
C LEU A 91 -5.51 17.75 -2.81
N GLU A 92 -6.54 18.43 -3.31
CA GLU A 92 -6.77 18.50 -4.76
C GLU A 92 -5.65 19.29 -5.47
N VAL A 93 -5.17 20.38 -4.87
CA VAL A 93 -4.01 21.13 -5.42
C VAL A 93 -2.73 20.29 -5.32
N LEU A 94 -2.54 19.59 -4.18
CA LEU A 94 -1.36 18.71 -3.98
C LEU A 94 -1.29 17.59 -5.02
N LYS A 95 -2.43 17.05 -5.45
CA LYS A 95 -2.47 16.05 -6.54
C LYS A 95 -1.95 16.64 -7.86
N LEU A 96 -2.24 17.92 -8.13
CA LEU A 96 -1.79 18.60 -9.35
C LEU A 96 -0.30 18.94 -9.27
N GLU A 97 0.15 19.50 -8.16
CA GLU A 97 1.54 19.91 -7.95
C GLU A 97 2.52 18.73 -7.85
N ALA A 98 2.08 17.64 -7.22
CA ALA A 98 2.87 16.40 -7.07
C ALA A 98 2.74 15.46 -8.27
N GLN A 99 1.93 15.82 -9.28
CA GLN A 99 1.64 14.92 -10.39
C GLN A 99 2.88 14.70 -11.25
N VAL A 100 3.18 13.42 -11.46
CA VAL A 100 4.14 12.97 -12.47
C VAL A 100 3.39 12.18 -13.55
N GLY A 101 4.03 11.98 -14.68
CA GLY A 101 3.47 11.16 -15.75
C GLY A 101 3.27 9.70 -15.34
N ASP A 102 3.58 8.78 -16.24
CA ASP A 102 3.52 7.36 -15.90
C ASP A 102 4.62 7.00 -14.89
N PHE A 103 4.24 6.21 -13.88
CA PHE A 103 5.16 5.72 -12.85
C PHE A 103 5.19 4.19 -12.93
N PRO A 104 5.99 3.61 -13.87
CA PRO A 104 5.98 2.18 -14.12
C PRO A 104 6.58 1.37 -12.96
N PRO A 105 6.17 0.11 -12.79
CA PRO A 105 6.78 -0.79 -11.83
C PRO A 105 8.20 -1.16 -12.25
N GLN A 106 9.09 -1.35 -11.26
CA GLN A 106 10.48 -1.74 -11.45
C GLN A 106 10.64 -3.23 -11.16
N ALA A 107 10.62 -4.07 -12.20
CA ALA A 107 10.64 -5.52 -12.05
C ALA A 107 12.05 -6.14 -12.00
N ASP A 108 13.09 -5.32 -12.08
CA ASP A 108 14.51 -5.73 -12.06
C ASP A 108 15.14 -5.64 -10.66
N ARG A 109 14.36 -5.23 -9.65
CA ARG A 109 14.84 -4.97 -8.31
C ARG A 109 13.74 -5.08 -7.25
N ILE A 110 14.17 -5.22 -5.99
CA ILE A 110 13.32 -5.28 -4.81
C ILE A 110 13.70 -4.09 -3.91
N HIS A 111 12.74 -3.23 -3.61
CA HIS A 111 12.93 -2.14 -2.66
C HIS A 111 12.58 -2.60 -1.25
N LEU A 112 13.54 -2.50 -0.34
CA LEU A 112 13.48 -2.95 1.04
C LEU A 112 13.59 -1.78 2.02
N ALA A 113 13.32 -1.99 3.29
CA ALA A 113 13.35 -0.94 4.31
C ALA A 113 14.72 -0.25 4.41
N ASN A 114 15.81 -0.95 4.16
CA ASN A 114 17.18 -0.44 4.27
C ASN A 114 17.89 -0.22 2.93
N GLY A 115 17.25 -0.51 1.79
CA GLY A 115 17.90 -0.31 0.50
C GLY A 115 17.21 -0.97 -0.67
N THR A 116 17.96 -1.22 -1.72
CA THR A 116 17.48 -1.84 -2.96
C THR A 116 18.35 -3.03 -3.31
N LEU A 117 17.74 -4.19 -3.43
CA LEU A 117 18.35 -5.43 -3.91
C LEU A 117 18.01 -5.60 -5.40
N PHE A 118 19.03 -5.67 -6.24
CA PHE A 118 18.90 -5.96 -7.67
C PHE A 118 18.87 -7.47 -7.91
N LEU A 119 18.22 -7.90 -8.98
CA LEU A 119 18.13 -9.33 -9.31
C LEU A 119 19.48 -9.97 -9.68
N ASP A 120 20.51 -9.18 -9.95
CA ASP A 120 21.88 -9.64 -10.14
C ASP A 120 22.64 -9.86 -8.81
N GLY A 121 21.97 -9.68 -7.66
CA GLY A 121 22.53 -9.89 -6.32
C GLY A 121 23.17 -8.64 -5.71
N ARG A 122 23.34 -7.54 -6.44
CA ARG A 122 23.87 -6.29 -5.87
C ARG A 122 22.88 -5.66 -4.91
N PHE A 123 23.36 -5.18 -3.78
CA PHE A 123 22.58 -4.42 -2.82
C PHE A 123 23.13 -2.98 -2.72
N THR A 124 22.24 -2.01 -2.76
CA THR A 124 22.53 -0.60 -2.51
C THR A 124 21.81 -0.16 -1.26
N GLU A 125 22.56 0.22 -0.24
CA GLU A 125 22.03 0.71 1.02
C GLU A 125 21.42 2.12 0.85
N GLY A 126 20.44 2.44 1.71
CA GLY A 126 19.77 3.73 1.73
C GLY A 126 18.42 3.75 1.03
N ARG A 127 17.67 4.84 1.27
CA ARG A 127 16.29 5.02 0.78
C ARG A 127 16.16 6.31 -0.04
N PRO A 128 16.93 6.48 -1.12
CA PRO A 128 17.07 7.77 -1.79
C PRO A 128 15.87 8.17 -2.66
N GLN A 129 14.93 7.27 -2.93
CA GLN A 129 13.92 7.48 -3.96
C GLN A 129 12.52 7.09 -3.50
N ILE A 130 11.52 7.81 -4.06
CA ILE A 130 10.13 7.39 -4.02
C ILE A 130 9.98 6.18 -4.93
N VAL A 131 9.37 5.13 -4.43
CA VAL A 131 9.18 3.86 -5.14
C VAL A 131 7.72 3.41 -5.06
N ARG A 132 7.29 2.62 -6.04
CA ARG A 132 5.92 2.11 -6.09
C ARG A 132 5.64 1.11 -4.97
N ASN A 133 6.55 0.15 -4.80
CA ASN A 133 6.43 -0.93 -3.85
C ASN A 133 7.72 -0.98 -3.01
N ARG A 134 7.61 -0.75 -1.71
CA ARG A 134 8.68 -0.95 -0.74
C ARG A 134 8.23 -1.97 0.29
N LEU A 135 9.04 -2.99 0.50
CA LEU A 135 8.80 -3.98 1.54
C LEU A 135 9.26 -3.44 2.90
N PRO A 136 8.51 -3.65 3.99
CA PRO A 136 8.86 -3.13 5.32
C PRO A 136 10.03 -3.87 5.97
N VAL A 137 10.56 -4.91 5.33
CA VAL A 137 11.67 -5.73 5.86
C VAL A 137 13.02 -5.24 5.34
N ALA A 138 14.06 -5.42 6.18
CA ALA A 138 15.43 -5.09 5.83
C ALA A 138 16.15 -6.31 5.22
N TYR A 139 16.98 -6.07 4.20
CA TYR A 139 17.90 -7.08 3.71
C TYR A 139 19.07 -7.26 4.69
N ARG A 140 19.29 -8.48 5.12
CA ARG A 140 20.37 -8.89 6.03
C ARG A 140 21.01 -10.16 5.51
N PRO A 141 22.05 -10.07 4.69
CA PRO A 141 22.72 -11.26 4.12
C PRO A 141 23.30 -12.19 5.20
N ASP A 142 23.73 -11.62 6.34
CA ASP A 142 24.31 -12.35 7.46
C ASP A 142 23.26 -12.79 8.51
N ALA A 143 21.97 -12.74 8.18
CA ALA A 143 20.94 -13.19 9.10
C ALA A 143 21.07 -14.71 9.36
N PRO A 144 20.85 -15.17 10.61
CA PRO A 144 20.85 -16.60 10.89
C PRO A 144 19.72 -17.29 10.12
N GLU A 145 19.94 -18.57 9.86
CA GLU A 145 18.96 -19.41 9.20
C GLU A 145 17.62 -19.40 9.94
N PRO A 146 16.48 -19.26 9.26
CA PRO A 146 15.17 -19.15 9.91
C PRO A 146 14.63 -20.54 10.31
N ASN A 147 15.32 -21.24 11.22
CA ASN A 147 15.03 -22.63 11.58
C ASN A 147 13.58 -22.88 12.00
N ARG A 148 12.94 -21.96 12.72
CA ARG A 148 11.51 -22.11 13.11
C ARG A 148 10.59 -22.13 11.90
N TRP A 149 10.89 -21.31 10.89
CA TRP A 149 10.14 -21.29 9.64
C TRP A 149 10.37 -22.55 8.82
N LEU A 150 11.60 -23.01 8.73
CA LEU A 150 11.95 -24.23 8.00
C LEU A 150 11.28 -25.46 8.64
N HIS A 151 11.37 -25.64 9.96
CA HIS A 151 10.66 -26.71 10.66
C HIS A 151 9.14 -26.64 10.46
N PHE A 152 8.57 -25.43 10.51
CA PHE A 152 7.15 -25.27 10.26
C PHE A 152 6.76 -25.69 8.83
N LEU A 153 7.59 -25.40 7.82
CA LEU A 153 7.34 -25.86 6.46
C LEU A 153 7.49 -27.38 6.33
N ASP A 154 8.50 -27.97 6.98
CA ASP A 154 8.72 -29.43 7.00
C ASP A 154 7.53 -30.18 7.64
N ASP A 155 6.89 -29.57 8.66
CA ASP A 155 5.70 -30.13 9.31
C ASP A 155 4.42 -29.99 8.46
N LEU A 156 4.39 -28.96 7.57
CA LEU A 156 3.17 -28.60 6.85
C LEU A 156 3.12 -29.14 5.41
N LEU A 157 4.26 -29.20 4.74
CA LEU A 157 4.37 -29.48 3.29
C LEU A 157 5.18 -30.74 3.02
N TYR A 158 4.95 -31.33 1.86
CA TYR A 158 5.87 -32.34 1.36
C TYR A 158 7.23 -31.69 1.03
N PRO A 159 8.36 -32.38 1.28
CA PRO A 159 9.71 -31.82 1.04
C PRO A 159 9.91 -31.26 -0.37
N GLU A 160 9.33 -31.89 -1.39
CA GLU A 160 9.40 -31.49 -2.79
C GLU A 160 8.60 -30.18 -3.09
N ASP A 161 7.62 -29.82 -2.25
CA ASP A 161 6.78 -28.63 -2.42
C ASP A 161 7.41 -27.40 -1.77
N ILE A 162 8.29 -27.55 -0.79
CA ILE A 162 8.93 -26.44 -0.07
C ILE A 162 9.72 -25.52 -1.03
N PRO A 163 10.60 -26.04 -1.91
CA PRO A 163 11.29 -25.19 -2.89
C PRO A 163 10.33 -24.44 -3.81
N THR A 164 9.22 -25.09 -4.23
CA THR A 164 8.21 -24.48 -5.09
C THR A 164 7.54 -23.28 -4.38
N LEU A 165 7.20 -23.42 -3.09
CA LEU A 165 6.66 -22.32 -2.30
C LEU A 165 7.68 -21.18 -2.16
N GLN A 166 8.95 -21.49 -1.85
CA GLN A 166 10.01 -20.51 -1.68
C GLN A 166 10.26 -19.71 -2.97
N GLU A 167 10.33 -20.39 -4.12
CA GLU A 167 10.46 -19.76 -5.43
C GLU A 167 9.26 -18.87 -5.76
N PHE A 168 8.05 -19.33 -5.46
CA PHE A 168 6.84 -18.53 -5.66
C PHE A 168 6.83 -17.27 -4.79
N ILE A 169 7.19 -17.37 -3.51
CA ILE A 169 7.32 -16.22 -2.62
C ILE A 169 8.39 -15.25 -3.16
N GLY A 170 9.56 -15.76 -3.55
CA GLY A 170 10.62 -14.97 -4.16
C GLY A 170 10.14 -14.22 -5.41
N TYR A 171 9.41 -14.91 -6.28
CA TYR A 171 8.77 -14.30 -7.46
C TYR A 171 7.77 -13.19 -7.08
N CYS A 172 7.07 -13.32 -5.95
CA CYS A 172 6.13 -12.30 -5.48
C CYS A 172 6.80 -11.00 -5.00
N LEU A 173 8.11 -10.97 -4.74
CA LEU A 173 8.81 -9.77 -4.28
C LEU A 173 8.98 -8.69 -5.36
N ILE A 174 8.83 -9.04 -6.63
CA ILE A 174 8.96 -8.12 -7.77
C ILE A 174 7.61 -7.86 -8.46
N PRO A 175 7.36 -6.65 -9.00
CA PRO A 175 6.11 -6.30 -9.69
C PRO A 175 6.08 -6.84 -11.13
N SER A 176 6.01 -8.17 -11.30
CA SER A 176 6.05 -8.83 -12.61
C SER A 176 5.17 -10.07 -12.66
N ASN A 177 4.40 -10.23 -13.74
CA ASN A 177 3.61 -11.43 -14.02
C ASN A 177 4.20 -12.28 -15.15
N LYS A 178 5.50 -12.12 -15.46
CA LYS A 178 6.16 -12.89 -16.55
C LYS A 178 6.09 -14.41 -16.33
N GLY A 179 6.11 -14.88 -15.09
CA GLY A 179 5.99 -16.30 -14.76
C GLY A 179 4.59 -16.87 -14.98
N GLN A 180 3.57 -16.03 -15.09
CA GLN A 180 2.17 -16.42 -15.37
C GLN A 180 1.67 -17.54 -14.46
N ARG A 181 1.92 -17.42 -13.15
CA ARG A 181 1.58 -18.42 -12.14
C ARG A 181 0.77 -17.82 -11.00
N MET A 182 -0.16 -18.61 -10.51
CA MET A 182 -0.75 -18.48 -9.18
C MET A 182 -0.43 -19.76 -8.39
N MET A 183 -0.54 -19.69 -7.08
CA MET A 183 -0.35 -20.85 -6.22
C MET A 183 -1.63 -21.17 -5.45
N VAL A 184 -1.93 -22.44 -5.34
CA VAL A 184 -3.00 -22.98 -4.48
C VAL A 184 -2.39 -24.02 -3.56
N ILE A 185 -2.52 -23.80 -2.26
CA ILE A 185 -2.10 -24.76 -1.24
C ILE A 185 -3.38 -25.41 -0.70
N LYS A 186 -3.53 -26.71 -0.95
CA LYS A 186 -4.70 -27.49 -0.53
C LYS A 186 -4.36 -28.34 0.71
N GLY A 187 -5.28 -28.43 1.65
CA GLY A 187 -5.17 -29.29 2.83
C GLY A 187 -6.53 -29.64 3.40
N ASN A 188 -6.55 -30.26 4.59
CA ASN A 188 -7.78 -30.77 5.21
C ASN A 188 -8.39 -29.83 6.25
N GLY A 189 -7.80 -28.61 6.45
CA GLY A 189 -8.20 -27.69 7.50
C GLY A 189 -7.47 -27.91 8.82
N GLY A 190 -7.20 -26.80 9.53
CA GLY A 190 -6.53 -26.86 10.85
C GLY A 190 -5.02 -27.13 10.83
N GLU A 191 -4.40 -27.26 9.67
CA GLU A 191 -2.99 -27.65 9.50
C GLU A 191 -2.00 -26.47 9.67
N GLY A 192 -2.51 -25.24 9.76
CA GLY A 192 -1.67 -24.06 9.93
C GLY A 192 -1.37 -23.29 8.65
N LYS A 193 -2.03 -23.57 7.51
CA LYS A 193 -1.83 -22.83 6.24
C LYS A 193 -1.92 -21.31 6.40
N THR A 194 -2.83 -20.82 7.22
CA THR A 194 -2.99 -19.38 7.54
C THR A 194 -1.73 -18.76 8.12
N GLN A 195 -0.84 -19.52 8.77
CA GLN A 195 0.44 -19.01 9.29
C GLN A 195 1.40 -18.61 8.17
N ILE A 196 1.30 -19.23 7.00
CA ILE A 196 2.02 -18.78 5.81
C ILE A 196 1.54 -17.35 5.46
N GLY A 197 0.23 -17.13 5.38
CA GLY A 197 -0.37 -15.82 5.11
C GLY A 197 0.11 -14.75 6.11
N THR A 198 0.06 -15.05 7.41
CA THR A 198 0.52 -14.13 8.47
C THR A 198 2.02 -13.78 8.34
N THR A 199 2.85 -14.77 7.98
CA THR A 199 4.28 -14.53 7.74
C THR A 199 4.49 -13.63 6.53
N LEU A 200 3.75 -13.89 5.43
CA LEU A 200 3.82 -13.08 4.22
C LEU A 200 3.33 -11.65 4.46
N GLU A 201 2.29 -11.45 5.26
CA GLU A 201 1.82 -10.11 5.65
C GLU A 201 2.94 -9.30 6.31
N SER A 202 3.72 -9.92 7.20
CA SER A 202 4.88 -9.29 7.83
C SER A 202 6.00 -8.91 6.84
N ILE A 203 6.15 -9.66 5.75
CA ILE A 203 7.16 -9.40 4.70
C ILE A 203 6.68 -8.34 3.72
N PHE A 204 5.43 -8.43 3.27
CA PHE A 204 4.89 -7.59 2.20
C PHE A 204 4.27 -6.29 2.72
N GLY A 205 3.75 -6.26 3.95
CA GLY A 205 3.04 -5.11 4.51
C GLY A 205 1.94 -4.62 3.59
N THR A 206 1.90 -3.33 3.31
CA THR A 206 0.88 -2.70 2.43
C THR A 206 0.92 -3.16 0.97
N ASN A 207 1.91 -3.95 0.57
CA ASN A 207 2.01 -4.55 -0.77
C ASN A 207 1.27 -5.89 -0.87
N MET A 208 0.76 -6.40 0.24
CA MET A 208 -0.13 -7.56 0.29
C MET A 208 -1.57 -7.10 0.56
N LYS A 209 -2.51 -7.89 0.07
CA LYS A 209 -3.93 -7.72 0.32
C LYS A 209 -4.58 -9.08 0.56
N ASP A 210 -5.38 -9.17 1.62
CA ASP A 210 -6.32 -10.25 1.76
C ASP A 210 -7.52 -10.04 0.82
N GLY A 211 -7.87 -11.05 0.08
CA GLY A 211 -8.95 -10.94 -0.90
C GLY A 211 -9.47 -12.27 -1.38
N SER A 212 -10.76 -12.34 -1.71
CA SER A 212 -11.35 -13.55 -2.25
C SER A 212 -11.17 -13.62 -3.76
N ILE A 213 -10.58 -14.69 -4.24
CA ILE A 213 -10.41 -14.98 -5.68
C ILE A 213 -11.79 -15.12 -6.37
N GLY A 214 -12.78 -15.67 -5.66
CA GLY A 214 -14.16 -15.71 -6.15
C GLY A 214 -14.72 -14.30 -6.40
N LYS A 215 -14.57 -13.37 -5.45
CA LYS A 215 -15.00 -11.98 -5.62
C LYS A 215 -14.25 -11.27 -6.75
N ILE A 216 -12.96 -11.53 -6.91
CA ILE A 216 -12.14 -10.97 -8.01
C ILE A 216 -12.67 -11.45 -9.37
N SER A 217 -13.09 -12.71 -9.48
CA SER A 217 -13.68 -13.26 -10.70
C SER A 217 -15.02 -12.64 -11.04
N GLU A 218 -15.88 -12.43 -10.05
CA GLU A 218 -17.26 -12.01 -10.25
C GLU A 218 -17.46 -10.49 -10.28
N ASN A 219 -16.63 -9.75 -9.53
CA ASN A 219 -16.79 -8.31 -9.32
C ASN A 219 -15.68 -7.51 -9.98
N ARG A 220 -16.04 -6.74 -11.01
CA ARG A 220 -15.12 -5.85 -11.73
C ARG A 220 -14.42 -4.82 -10.84
N PHE A 221 -15.09 -4.33 -9.79
CA PHE A 221 -14.50 -3.36 -8.85
C PHE A 221 -13.43 -4.00 -7.95
N ALA A 222 -13.59 -5.26 -7.57
CA ALA A 222 -12.60 -5.96 -6.75
C ALA A 222 -11.25 -6.12 -7.46
N ARG A 223 -11.23 -6.12 -8.79
CA ARG A 223 -9.98 -6.17 -9.58
C ARG A 223 -9.16 -4.90 -9.45
N ALA A 224 -9.82 -3.73 -9.38
CA ALA A 224 -9.13 -2.46 -9.19
C ALA A 224 -8.43 -2.35 -7.83
N ASP A 225 -8.85 -3.15 -6.86
CA ASP A 225 -8.19 -3.22 -5.56
C ASP A 225 -6.82 -3.94 -5.60
N LEU A 226 -6.55 -4.68 -6.68
CA LEU A 226 -5.25 -5.32 -6.92
C LEU A 226 -4.23 -4.39 -7.57
N GLU A 227 -4.64 -3.21 -8.00
CA GLU A 227 -3.72 -2.21 -8.53
C GLU A 227 -2.68 -1.86 -7.45
N HIS A 228 -1.41 -1.87 -7.80
CA HIS A 228 -0.25 -1.64 -6.93
C HIS A 228 0.10 -2.77 -5.94
N ILE A 229 -0.68 -3.84 -5.86
CA ILE A 229 -0.46 -4.96 -4.95
C ILE A 229 0.53 -5.94 -5.56
N LEU A 230 1.46 -6.45 -4.76
CA LEU A 230 2.40 -7.51 -5.15
C LEU A 230 1.79 -8.90 -4.97
N LEU A 231 1.07 -9.11 -3.87
CA LEU A 231 0.51 -10.40 -3.50
C LEU A 231 -0.92 -10.24 -2.97
N CYS A 232 -1.84 -11.02 -3.52
CA CYS A 232 -3.19 -11.18 -2.98
C CYS A 232 -3.33 -12.61 -2.43
N VAL A 233 -3.78 -12.72 -1.17
CA VAL A 233 -3.96 -14.00 -0.48
C VAL A 233 -5.45 -14.23 -0.24
N ASP A 234 -5.94 -15.41 -0.62
CA ASP A 234 -7.28 -15.91 -0.30
C ASP A 234 -7.13 -17.05 0.72
N ASP A 235 -7.42 -16.76 1.99
CA ASP A 235 -7.19 -17.69 3.11
C ASP A 235 -8.20 -18.85 3.17
N ASP A 236 -9.32 -18.72 2.48
CA ASP A 236 -10.38 -19.77 2.45
C ASP A 236 -11.03 -19.85 1.05
N MET A 237 -10.22 -20.10 0.04
CA MET A 237 -10.70 -20.22 -1.33
C MET A 237 -11.54 -21.47 -1.51
N LYS A 238 -12.77 -21.30 -2.00
CA LYS A 238 -13.59 -22.41 -2.45
C LYS A 238 -13.14 -22.82 -3.87
N MET A 239 -12.93 -24.13 -4.10
CA MET A 239 -12.50 -24.65 -5.41
C MET A 239 -13.46 -24.32 -6.55
N GLU A 240 -14.74 -24.02 -6.24
CA GLU A 240 -15.73 -23.53 -7.18
C GLU A 240 -15.32 -22.19 -7.83
N ALA A 241 -14.55 -21.35 -7.13
CA ALA A 241 -14.03 -20.08 -7.68
C ALA A 241 -13.15 -20.31 -8.92
N LEU A 242 -12.57 -21.48 -9.09
CA LEU A 242 -11.76 -21.86 -10.25
C LEU A 242 -12.58 -22.39 -11.42
N LYS A 243 -13.91 -22.47 -11.33
CA LYS A 243 -14.78 -22.87 -12.47
C LYS A 243 -14.89 -21.76 -13.51
N GLN A 244 -14.79 -20.49 -13.11
CA GLN A 244 -14.79 -19.33 -14.00
C GLN A 244 -13.46 -18.58 -13.94
N THR A 245 -12.49 -19.04 -14.70
CA THR A 245 -11.09 -18.58 -14.58
C THR A 245 -10.70 -17.45 -15.52
N ASN A 246 -11.59 -16.95 -16.37
CA ASN A 246 -11.22 -15.98 -17.41
C ASN A 246 -10.53 -14.74 -16.85
N TYR A 247 -11.07 -14.15 -15.77
CA TYR A 247 -10.48 -12.98 -15.15
C TYR A 247 -9.24 -13.30 -14.31
N ILE A 248 -9.24 -14.46 -13.64
CA ILE A 248 -8.04 -14.95 -12.92
C ILE A 248 -6.89 -15.11 -13.91
N LYS A 249 -7.13 -15.76 -15.05
CA LYS A 249 -6.14 -15.93 -16.12
C LYS A 249 -5.65 -14.58 -16.63
N SER A 250 -6.55 -13.63 -16.92
CA SER A 250 -6.15 -12.30 -17.40
C SER A 250 -5.28 -11.54 -16.38
N ILE A 251 -5.55 -11.66 -15.07
CA ILE A 251 -4.73 -11.05 -14.01
C ILE A 251 -3.35 -11.74 -13.97
N VAL A 252 -3.33 -13.06 -13.89
CA VAL A 252 -2.09 -13.85 -13.74
C VAL A 252 -1.19 -13.70 -14.97
N THR A 253 -1.76 -13.50 -16.15
CA THR A 253 -1.01 -13.32 -17.42
C THR A 253 -0.77 -11.88 -17.82
N ALA A 254 -1.26 -10.90 -17.04
CA ALA A 254 -1.09 -9.48 -17.34
C ALA A 254 0.39 -9.10 -17.39
N GLN A 255 0.83 -8.49 -18.48
CA GLN A 255 2.20 -8.01 -18.68
C GLN A 255 2.25 -6.47 -18.79
N GLY A 256 1.45 -5.78 -17.98
CA GLY A 256 1.38 -4.33 -18.03
C GLY A 256 0.10 -3.80 -17.46
N LYS A 257 -0.51 -2.86 -18.17
CA LYS A 257 -1.78 -2.25 -17.77
C LYS A 257 -2.97 -3.12 -18.18
N MET A 258 -3.99 -3.12 -17.34
CA MET A 258 -5.30 -3.72 -17.59
C MET A 258 -6.39 -2.67 -17.48
N ASP A 259 -7.53 -2.95 -18.10
CA ASP A 259 -8.75 -2.17 -17.89
C ASP A 259 -9.30 -2.46 -16.49
N LEU A 260 -9.32 -1.43 -15.64
CA LEU A 260 -9.77 -1.46 -14.27
C LEU A 260 -10.94 -0.50 -14.08
N GLU A 261 -11.83 -0.83 -13.16
CA GLU A 261 -13.02 -0.02 -12.89
C GLU A 261 -13.21 0.16 -11.39
N ARG A 262 -13.39 1.42 -10.96
CA ARG A 262 -13.77 1.78 -9.58
C ARG A 262 -15.20 2.31 -9.56
N LYS A 263 -15.90 2.08 -8.46
CA LYS A 263 -17.28 2.55 -8.30
C LYS A 263 -17.37 4.08 -8.48
N GLY A 264 -18.22 4.52 -9.40
CA GLY A 264 -18.43 5.95 -9.65
C GLY A 264 -17.38 6.63 -10.54
N THR A 265 -16.48 5.86 -11.15
CA THR A 265 -15.52 6.39 -12.12
C THR A 265 -15.53 5.56 -13.40
N GLN A 266 -15.19 6.19 -14.54
CA GLN A 266 -14.99 5.46 -15.79
C GLN A 266 -13.84 4.46 -15.67
N SER A 267 -13.87 3.41 -16.48
CA SER A 267 -12.75 2.47 -16.57
C SER A 267 -11.46 3.18 -17.01
N TYR A 268 -10.35 2.65 -16.58
CA TYR A 268 -9.03 3.21 -16.83
C TYR A 268 -7.96 2.11 -16.93
N GLN A 269 -6.82 2.45 -17.55
CA GLN A 269 -5.69 1.54 -17.67
C GLN A 269 -4.81 1.62 -16.42
N GLY A 270 -4.88 0.60 -15.55
CA GLY A 270 -4.07 0.48 -14.33
C GLY A 270 -3.01 -0.62 -14.42
N TRP A 271 -1.88 -0.46 -13.73
CA TRP A 271 -0.83 -1.46 -13.68
C TRP A 271 -1.29 -2.70 -12.89
N MET A 272 -1.16 -3.87 -13.52
CA MET A 272 -1.52 -5.16 -12.92
C MET A 272 -0.31 -6.09 -12.89
N PHE A 273 0.13 -6.41 -11.68
CA PHE A 273 1.24 -7.33 -11.41
C PHE A 273 1.01 -8.15 -10.13
N ALA A 274 -0.20 -8.15 -9.60
CA ALA A 274 -0.55 -8.93 -8.42
C ALA A 274 -0.46 -10.43 -8.71
N ARG A 275 0.25 -11.18 -7.84
CA ARG A 275 0.20 -12.64 -7.81
C ARG A 275 -0.90 -13.08 -6.87
N LEU A 276 -1.46 -14.24 -7.16
CA LEU A 276 -2.54 -14.83 -6.38
C LEU A 276 -2.03 -16.07 -5.65
N LEU A 277 -2.17 -16.09 -4.34
CA LEU A 277 -1.96 -17.25 -3.48
C LEU A 277 -3.30 -17.59 -2.83
N ALA A 278 -3.66 -18.86 -2.84
CA ALA A 278 -4.90 -19.31 -2.20
C ALA A 278 -4.65 -20.50 -1.30
N PHE A 279 -5.33 -20.51 -0.17
CA PHE A 279 -5.46 -21.68 0.68
C PHE A 279 -6.85 -22.28 0.48
N SER A 280 -6.92 -23.59 0.35
CA SER A 280 -8.18 -24.32 0.16
C SER A 280 -8.20 -25.56 1.02
N ASN A 281 -9.39 -25.95 1.44
CA ASN A 281 -9.68 -27.21 2.13
C ASN A 281 -10.37 -28.20 1.19
#